data_a37dd9efce5c1dc6d45c85d4b0de04b0
#
_entry.id   a37dd9efce5c1dc6d45c85d4b0de04b0
#
_cell.length_a   1.000
_cell.length_b   1.000
_cell.length_c   1.000
_cell.angle_alpha   90.00
_cell.angle_beta   90.00
_cell.angle_gamma   90.00
#
_symmetry.space_group_name_H-M   'P 1'
#
loop_
_entity.id
_entity.type
_entity.pdbx_description
1 polymer ?
#
loop_
_entity_poly.entity_id
_entity_poly.type
_entity_poly.pdbx_seq_one_letter_code
_entity_poly.pdbx_strand_id
1 'polypeptide(L)'
;WEAWPWLHLLNLKMSEKYIRWARSLXKLXEMPPFEIDKGEICVIVGPSGAGKTTLLNILGGMDTLTSGDVWLAGDEISKYSQKQLTTYRRYSIGFVFQFYNLVQNLTALENVSLATQICKDPMDSAEALQKVGLADRMDNFPSQLSGGEQQRVAIARALAKNPKLLLCDEPTGALDYNTGKAILKLLQDTAQKNGMTVIIITHNQAITPMADRVIHVKNGTVVSVERNEAPLPVEQIEW
;
A
#
# COMPACT_ATOMS: atom_id res chain seq x y z
N TRP A 1 21.87 26.70 -1.64
CA TRP A 1 20.94 25.85 -0.86
C TRP A 1 20.56 24.67 -1.73
N GLU A 2 21.33 23.62 -1.61
CA GLU A 2 21.02 22.37 -2.32
C GLU A 2 19.88 21.68 -1.56
N ALA A 3 18.74 21.58 -2.20
CA ALA A 3 17.63 20.78 -1.66
C ALA A 3 18.09 19.33 -1.56
N TRP A 4 17.96 18.75 -0.38
CA TRP A 4 18.36 17.37 -0.12
C TRP A 4 17.56 16.42 -1.02
N PRO A 5 18.20 15.53 -1.76
CA PRO A 5 17.51 14.67 -2.73
C PRO A 5 16.59 13.61 -2.10
N TRP A 6 16.43 13.63 -0.80
CA TRP A 6 15.66 12.62 -0.06
C TRP A 6 14.25 13.07 0.33
N LEU A 7 13.82 14.28 -0.09
CA LEU A 7 12.49 14.80 0.25
C LEU A 7 11.36 14.04 -0.44
N HIS A 8 11.62 13.46 -1.60
CA HIS A 8 10.62 12.70 -2.36
C HIS A 8 10.90 11.20 -2.20
N LEU A 9 9.98 10.49 -1.62
CA LEU A 9 10.12 9.04 -1.46
C LEU A 9 9.91 8.31 -2.79
N LEU A 10 9.05 8.84 -3.63
CA LEU A 10 8.66 8.19 -4.86
C LEU A 10 8.60 9.21 -5.99
N ASN A 11 9.37 8.97 -7.03
CA ASN A 11 9.33 9.75 -8.26
C ASN A 11 9.00 8.78 -9.39
N LEU A 12 7.90 9.00 -10.07
CA LEU A 12 7.44 8.14 -11.15
C LEU A 12 7.40 8.91 -12.47
N LYS A 13 8.31 8.56 -13.37
CA LYS A 13 8.27 9.01 -14.76
C LYS A 13 7.92 7.80 -15.61
N MET A 14 6.68 7.73 -16.04
CA MET A 14 6.21 6.62 -16.88
C MET A 14 5.83 7.16 -18.26
N SER A 15 6.53 6.73 -19.31
CA SER A 15 6.27 7.17 -20.66
C SER A 15 5.23 6.31 -21.38
N GLU A 16 5.43 5.01 -21.44
CA GLU A 16 4.44 4.08 -22.01
C GLU A 16 4.62 2.68 -21.44
N LYS A 17 3.53 2.02 -21.09
CA LYS A 17 3.53 0.58 -20.83
C LYS A 17 2.29 -0.07 -21.43
N TYR A 18 2.50 -1.10 -22.27
CA TYR A 18 1.44 -2.00 -22.71
C TYR A 18 1.40 -3.18 -21.74
N ILE A 19 0.31 -3.28 -20.99
CA ILE A 19 0.13 -4.36 -20.05
C ILE A 19 -0.75 -5.41 -20.69
N ARG A 20 -0.21 -6.62 -20.85
CA ARG A 20 -0.98 -7.76 -21.29
C ARG A 20 -1.53 -8.47 -20.06
N TRP A 21 -2.79 -8.24 -19.78
CA TRP A 21 -3.49 -8.90 -18.70
C TRP A 21 -4.79 -9.48 -19.25
N ALA A 22 -4.94 -10.80 -19.19
CA ALA A 22 -6.20 -11.51 -19.49
C ALA A 22 -6.94 -10.99 -20.74
N ARG A 23 -6.24 -10.84 -21.87
CA ARG A 23 -6.79 -10.44 -23.19
C ARG A 23 -7.06 -8.94 -23.39
N SER A 24 -6.69 -8.07 -22.45
CA SER A 24 -6.77 -6.63 -22.72
C SER A 24 -5.38 -5.99 -22.65
N LEU A 25 -5.14 -4.99 -23.50
CA LEU A 25 -3.90 -4.22 -23.53
C LEU A 25 -4.15 -2.86 -22.89
N UNK A 26 -3.78 -2.59 -21.80
CA UNK A 26 -3.92 -1.49 -21.20
C UNK A 26 -2.78 -0.79 -21.48
N LYS A 27 -2.92 0.10 -22.05
CA LYS A 27 -1.86 1.09 -22.30
C LYS A 27 -1.80 2.09 -21.16
N LEU A 28 -0.78 1.96 -20.35
CA LEU A 28 -0.44 3.04 -19.40
C LEU A 28 0.35 4.09 -20.16
N UNK A 29 -0.52 4.70 -20.74
CA UNK A 29 0.03 5.59 -21.58
C UNK A 29 0.71 6.66 -20.98
N GLU A 30 0.71 7.60 -21.50
CA GLU A 30 1.36 8.84 -21.13
C GLU A 30 0.92 9.27 -19.72
N MET A 31 1.60 8.77 -18.73
CA MET A 31 1.37 9.23 -17.37
C MET A 31 2.21 10.48 -17.11
N PRO A 32 1.61 11.57 -16.64
CA PRO A 32 2.43 12.69 -16.16
C PRO A 32 3.30 12.23 -15.01
N PRO A 33 4.52 12.74 -14.89
CA PRO A 33 5.35 12.41 -13.73
C PRO A 33 4.67 12.88 -12.46
N PHE A 34 4.68 12.04 -11.43
CA PHE A 34 4.16 12.42 -10.11
C PHE A 34 5.11 11.93 -9.03
N GLU A 35 5.05 12.57 -7.89
CA GLU A 35 5.90 12.30 -6.74
C GLU A 35 5.03 12.13 -5.51
N ILE A 36 5.46 11.26 -4.60
CA ILE A 36 4.83 11.05 -3.31
C ILE A 36 5.91 11.27 -2.26
N ASP A 37 5.65 12.14 -1.31
CA ASP A 37 6.63 12.48 -0.27
C ASP A 37 6.63 11.42 0.84
N LYS A 38 7.75 11.35 1.57
CA LYS A 38 7.86 10.43 2.69
C LYS A 38 6.84 10.79 3.77
N GLY A 39 6.12 9.77 4.24
CA GLY A 39 5.11 9.95 5.30
C GLY A 39 3.74 10.36 4.80
N GLU A 40 3.57 10.58 3.48
CA GLU A 40 2.25 10.89 2.91
C GLU A 40 1.36 9.66 2.87
N ILE A 41 0.07 9.89 3.01
CA ILE A 41 -0.95 8.93 2.62
C ILE A 41 -1.46 9.33 1.22
N CYS A 42 -1.29 8.44 0.27
CA CYS A 42 -1.68 8.66 -1.12
C CYS A 42 -2.84 7.72 -1.46
N VAL A 43 -3.94 8.26 -1.99
CA VAL A 43 -5.07 7.45 -2.48
C VAL A 43 -5.05 7.45 -4.01
N ILE A 44 -4.98 6.26 -4.60
CA ILE A 44 -5.08 6.05 -6.04
C ILE A 44 -6.49 5.55 -6.33
N VAL A 45 -7.30 6.38 -6.99
CA VAL A 45 -8.71 6.11 -7.18
C VAL A 45 -9.07 6.03 -8.66
N GLY A 46 -10.05 5.17 -8.97
CA GLY A 46 -10.56 5.01 -10.34
C GLY A 46 -11.47 3.80 -10.45
N PRO A 47 -12.20 3.67 -11.56
CA PRO A 47 -13.11 2.54 -11.75
C PRO A 47 -12.36 1.20 -11.82
N SER A 48 -13.10 0.10 -11.65
CA SER A 48 -12.54 -1.24 -11.82
C SER A 48 -11.95 -1.38 -13.23
N GLY A 49 -10.82 -2.05 -13.33
CA GLY A 49 -10.13 -2.23 -14.61
C GLY A 49 -9.32 -1.01 -15.07
N ALA A 50 -9.27 0.08 -14.31
CA ALA A 50 -8.55 1.30 -14.71
C ALA A 50 -7.02 1.18 -14.69
N GLY A 51 -6.45 0.06 -14.22
CA GLY A 51 -4.99 -0.15 -14.15
C GLY A 51 -4.38 0.08 -12.77
N LYS A 52 -5.19 0.35 -11.75
CA LYS A 52 -4.73 0.64 -10.39
C LYS A 52 -3.87 -0.49 -9.79
N THR A 53 -4.36 -1.73 -9.86
CA THR A 53 -3.64 -2.90 -9.33
C THR A 53 -2.32 -3.13 -10.10
N THR A 54 -2.30 -2.82 -11.40
CA THR A 54 -1.06 -2.90 -12.18
C THR A 54 -0.03 -1.89 -11.68
N LEU A 55 -0.48 -0.65 -11.43
CA LEU A 55 0.39 0.38 -10.85
C LEU A 55 0.93 -0.08 -9.49
N LEU A 56 0.05 -0.63 -8.63
CA LEU A 56 0.47 -1.17 -7.35
C LEU A 56 1.50 -2.30 -7.50
N ASN A 57 1.30 -3.20 -8.46
CA ASN A 57 2.22 -4.30 -8.72
C ASN A 57 3.59 -3.81 -9.19
N ILE A 58 3.62 -2.75 -9.99
CA ILE A 58 4.88 -2.13 -10.43
C ILE A 58 5.59 -1.49 -9.22
N LEU A 59 4.86 -0.68 -8.44
CA LEU A 59 5.40 -0.05 -7.22
C LEU A 59 5.91 -1.08 -6.22
N GLY A 60 5.20 -2.20 -6.13
CA GLY A 60 5.57 -3.30 -5.23
C GLY A 60 6.62 -4.25 -5.78
N GLY A 61 7.09 -4.03 -7.02
CA GLY A 61 8.10 -4.89 -7.64
C GLY A 61 7.60 -6.27 -8.02
N MET A 62 6.29 -6.46 -8.15
CA MET A 62 5.67 -7.71 -8.61
C MET A 62 5.57 -7.76 -10.14
N ASP A 63 5.63 -6.60 -10.78
CA ASP A 63 5.64 -6.47 -12.23
C ASP A 63 6.72 -5.47 -12.63
N THR A 64 7.09 -5.44 -13.91
CA THR A 64 8.13 -4.56 -14.43
C THR A 64 7.57 -3.59 -15.46
N LEU A 65 8.18 -2.41 -15.53
CA LEU A 65 7.84 -1.42 -16.56
C LEU A 65 8.35 -1.86 -17.92
N THR A 66 7.58 -1.54 -18.96
CA THR A 66 8.05 -1.63 -20.35
C THR A 66 8.93 -0.43 -20.69
N SER A 67 8.60 0.73 -20.13
CA SER A 67 9.35 1.99 -20.33
C SER A 67 9.07 2.94 -19.18
N GLY A 68 9.96 3.92 -18.99
CA GLY A 68 9.86 4.90 -17.91
C GLY A 68 10.68 4.49 -16.68
N ASP A 69 10.66 5.33 -15.67
CA ASP A 69 11.47 5.17 -14.47
C ASP A 69 10.61 5.24 -13.22
N VAL A 70 10.94 4.38 -12.24
CA VAL A 70 10.32 4.39 -10.90
C VAL A 70 11.43 4.47 -9.87
N TRP A 71 11.30 5.42 -8.96
CA TRP A 71 12.27 5.64 -7.89
C TRP A 71 11.59 5.50 -6.53
N LEU A 72 12.24 4.82 -5.59
CA LEU A 72 11.80 4.75 -4.20
C LEU A 72 12.97 5.05 -3.27
N ALA A 73 12.84 6.09 -2.47
CA ALA A 73 13.84 6.49 -1.47
C ALA A 73 15.25 6.64 -2.08
N GLY A 74 15.33 7.17 -3.30
CA GLY A 74 16.57 7.39 -4.02
C GLY A 74 17.06 6.23 -4.87
N ASP A 75 16.42 5.06 -4.76
CA ASP A 75 16.77 3.87 -5.54
C ASP A 75 15.91 3.75 -6.79
N GLU A 76 16.51 3.58 -7.95
CA GLU A 76 15.79 3.38 -9.22
C GLU A 76 15.37 1.92 -9.37
N ILE A 77 14.14 1.61 -8.95
CA ILE A 77 13.63 0.24 -8.90
C ILE A 77 13.25 -0.30 -10.30
N SER A 78 13.00 0.59 -11.26
CA SER A 78 12.67 0.19 -12.64
C SER A 78 13.80 -0.59 -13.33
N LYS A 79 15.04 -0.40 -12.86
CA LYS A 79 16.23 -1.10 -13.40
C LYS A 79 16.59 -2.38 -12.64
N TYR A 80 15.80 -2.75 -11.63
CA TYR A 80 16.12 -3.91 -10.80
C TYR A 80 15.92 -5.23 -11.55
N SER A 81 16.89 -6.14 -11.43
CA SER A 81 16.75 -7.54 -11.84
C SER A 81 15.71 -8.25 -10.95
N GLN A 82 15.24 -9.40 -11.37
CA GLN A 82 14.27 -10.20 -10.60
C GLN A 82 14.78 -10.52 -9.18
N LYS A 83 16.08 -10.77 -9.04
CA LYS A 83 16.69 -11.01 -7.73
C LYS A 83 16.63 -9.76 -6.85
N GLN A 84 16.90 -8.58 -7.43
CA GLN A 84 16.81 -7.31 -6.72
C GLN A 84 15.36 -6.96 -6.36
N LEU A 85 14.39 -7.23 -7.26
CA LEU A 85 12.97 -7.04 -6.97
C LEU A 85 12.51 -7.94 -5.83
N THR A 86 13.01 -9.18 -5.76
CA THR A 86 12.71 -10.08 -4.63
C THR A 86 13.25 -9.49 -3.32
N THR A 87 14.46 -8.95 -3.32
CA THR A 87 15.06 -8.29 -2.16
C THR A 87 14.27 -7.03 -1.77
N TYR A 88 13.87 -6.25 -2.76
CA TYR A 88 13.05 -5.04 -2.60
C TYR A 88 11.72 -5.35 -1.92
N ARG A 89 10.97 -6.37 -2.44
CA ARG A 89 9.71 -6.80 -1.83
C ARG A 89 9.91 -7.28 -0.40
N ARG A 90 11.03 -7.97 -0.15
CA ARG A 90 11.33 -8.54 1.16
C ARG A 90 11.53 -7.46 2.22
N TYR A 91 12.29 -6.41 1.90
CA TYR A 91 12.77 -5.46 2.90
C TYR A 91 12.10 -4.08 2.83
N SER A 92 11.59 -3.68 1.66
CA SER A 92 11.12 -2.30 1.47
C SER A 92 9.59 -2.17 1.40
N ILE A 93 8.87 -3.25 1.09
CA ILE A 93 7.45 -3.18 0.79
C ILE A 93 6.62 -4.03 1.77
N GLY A 94 5.59 -3.40 2.35
CA GLY A 94 4.50 -4.11 3.03
C GLY A 94 3.27 -4.14 2.11
N PHE A 95 2.63 -5.29 1.99
CA PHE A 95 1.41 -5.45 1.21
C PHE A 95 0.22 -5.76 2.09
N VAL A 96 -0.89 -5.08 1.85
CA VAL A 96 -2.19 -5.34 2.45
C VAL A 96 -3.18 -5.55 1.30
N PHE A 97 -3.83 -6.71 1.25
CA PHE A 97 -4.75 -7.09 0.18
C PHE A 97 -6.20 -7.09 0.66
N GLN A 98 -7.12 -6.97 -0.26
CA GLN A 98 -8.57 -7.03 0.01
C GLN A 98 -8.98 -8.34 0.69
N PHE A 99 -8.41 -9.46 0.25
CA PHE A 99 -8.64 -10.79 0.84
C PHE A 99 -7.42 -11.16 1.67
N TYR A 100 -7.35 -10.76 2.85
CA TYR A 100 -6.34 -10.85 3.91
C TYR A 100 -5.11 -11.75 3.65
N ASN A 101 -5.26 -12.84 2.90
CA ASN A 101 -4.22 -13.81 2.54
C ASN A 101 -3.48 -14.35 3.77
N LEU A 102 -4.24 -14.69 4.80
CA LEU A 102 -3.70 -15.34 6.01
C LEU A 102 -3.61 -16.84 5.80
N VAL A 103 -2.57 -17.43 6.38
CA VAL A 103 -2.40 -18.89 6.42
C VAL A 103 -3.36 -19.42 7.47
N GLN A 104 -4.33 -20.24 7.05
CA GLN A 104 -5.48 -20.61 7.87
C GLN A 104 -5.13 -21.50 9.08
N ASN A 105 -4.05 -22.28 8.98
CA ASN A 105 -3.59 -23.17 10.04
C ASN A 105 -2.47 -22.57 10.92
N LEU A 106 -2.29 -21.24 10.83
CA LEU A 106 -1.39 -20.49 11.70
C LEU A 106 -2.21 -19.47 12.51
N THR A 107 -1.82 -19.24 13.75
CA THR A 107 -2.41 -18.20 14.61
C THR A 107 -2.12 -16.80 14.05
N ALA A 108 -2.75 -15.77 14.63
CA ALA A 108 -2.46 -14.37 14.27
C ALA A 108 -0.96 -14.07 14.46
N LEU A 109 -0.41 -14.47 15.60
CA LEU A 109 1.01 -14.25 15.91
C LEU A 109 1.92 -14.96 14.90
N GLU A 110 1.61 -16.21 14.58
CA GLU A 110 2.39 -16.99 13.62
C GLU A 110 2.31 -16.42 12.20
N ASN A 111 1.14 -15.91 11.80
CA ASN A 111 0.96 -15.24 10.51
C ASN A 111 1.85 -14.00 10.38
N VAL A 112 2.00 -13.24 11.46
CA VAL A 112 2.89 -12.07 11.47
C VAL A 112 4.35 -12.53 11.50
N SER A 113 4.67 -13.50 12.36
CA SER A 113 6.04 -14.01 12.55
C SER A 113 6.62 -14.61 11.25
N LEU A 114 5.78 -15.23 10.45
CA LEU A 114 6.22 -15.79 9.15
C LEU A 114 6.84 -14.71 8.25
N ALA A 115 6.31 -13.48 8.29
CA ALA A 115 6.83 -12.38 7.48
C ALA A 115 8.13 -11.80 8.07
N THR A 116 8.26 -11.79 9.41
CA THR A 116 9.44 -11.23 10.07
C THR A 116 10.67 -12.11 9.90
N GLN A 117 10.50 -13.43 9.77
CA GLN A 117 11.61 -14.38 9.62
C GLN A 117 12.50 -14.10 8.42
N ILE A 118 11.96 -13.42 7.39
CA ILE A 118 12.73 -13.15 6.16
C ILE A 118 13.27 -11.71 6.12
N CYS A 119 13.07 -10.91 7.19
CA CYS A 119 13.46 -9.50 7.24
C CYS A 119 14.76 -9.31 8.03
N LYS A 120 15.46 -8.21 7.75
CA LYS A 120 16.74 -7.89 8.43
C LYS A 120 16.55 -7.22 9.78
N ASP A 121 15.54 -6.35 9.88
CA ASP A 121 15.28 -5.53 11.06
C ASP A 121 13.77 -5.43 11.28
N PRO A 122 13.13 -6.58 11.58
CA PRO A 122 11.68 -6.59 11.77
C PRO A 122 11.28 -6.02 13.13
N MET A 123 10.07 -5.49 13.18
CA MET A 123 9.39 -5.22 14.44
C MET A 123 9.03 -6.55 15.09
N ASP A 124 8.98 -6.58 16.43
CA ASP A 124 8.47 -7.75 17.13
C ASP A 124 7.02 -8.04 16.72
N SER A 125 6.70 -9.32 16.49
CA SER A 125 5.39 -9.73 15.99
C SER A 125 4.26 -9.43 16.97
N ALA A 126 4.50 -9.61 18.27
CA ALA A 126 3.50 -9.30 19.29
C ALA A 126 3.29 -7.78 19.38
N GLU A 127 4.38 -6.99 19.31
CA GLU A 127 4.28 -5.53 19.24
C GLU A 127 3.46 -5.08 18.05
N ALA A 128 3.68 -5.69 16.88
CA ALA A 128 2.92 -5.35 15.66
C ALA A 128 1.42 -5.61 15.85
N LEU A 129 1.06 -6.74 16.49
CA LEU A 129 -0.35 -7.06 16.79
C LEU A 129 -0.94 -6.11 17.84
N GLN A 130 -0.18 -5.70 18.83
CA GLN A 130 -0.62 -4.70 19.81
C GLN A 130 -0.94 -3.37 19.12
N LYS A 131 -0.09 -2.93 18.18
CA LYS A 131 -0.29 -1.66 17.44
C LYS A 131 -1.59 -1.64 16.64
N VAL A 132 -2.08 -2.81 16.22
CA VAL A 132 -3.36 -2.88 15.48
C VAL A 132 -4.53 -3.28 16.39
N GLY A 133 -4.34 -3.28 17.71
CA GLY A 133 -5.39 -3.57 18.69
C GLY A 133 -5.79 -5.03 18.76
N LEU A 134 -4.82 -5.94 18.59
CA LEU A 134 -5.06 -7.39 18.63
C LEU A 134 -4.21 -8.10 19.70
N ALA A 135 -3.88 -7.41 20.80
CA ALA A 135 -3.10 -8.00 21.88
C ALA A 135 -3.75 -9.28 22.46
N ASP A 136 -5.08 -9.28 22.56
CA ASP A 136 -5.84 -10.38 23.15
C ASP A 136 -6.25 -11.45 22.12
N ARG A 137 -5.76 -11.35 20.88
CA ARG A 137 -6.13 -12.23 19.76
C ARG A 137 -4.93 -12.96 19.16
N MET A 138 -3.76 -12.87 19.77
CA MET A 138 -2.51 -13.39 19.21
C MET A 138 -2.55 -14.89 18.90
N ASP A 139 -3.22 -15.65 19.78
CA ASP A 139 -3.30 -17.11 19.68
C ASP A 139 -4.52 -17.60 18.87
N ASN A 140 -5.34 -16.67 18.35
CA ASN A 140 -6.51 -17.04 17.56
C ASN A 140 -6.11 -17.39 16.12
N PHE A 141 -6.75 -18.43 15.57
CA PHE A 141 -6.64 -18.78 14.15
C PHE A 141 -7.54 -17.85 13.30
N PRO A 142 -7.26 -17.68 12.00
CA PRO A 142 -8.11 -16.83 11.16
C PRO A 142 -9.60 -17.17 11.22
N SER A 143 -9.95 -18.46 11.34
CA SER A 143 -11.35 -18.89 11.44
C SER A 143 -12.05 -18.42 12.72
N GLN A 144 -11.30 -17.96 13.71
CA GLN A 144 -11.82 -17.46 15.00
C GLN A 144 -11.85 -15.92 15.03
N LEU A 145 -11.48 -15.27 13.92
CA LEU A 145 -11.36 -13.82 13.83
C LEU A 145 -12.40 -13.27 12.85
N SER A 146 -12.99 -12.13 13.19
CA SER A 146 -13.86 -11.39 12.27
C SER A 146 -13.06 -10.89 11.05
N GLY A 147 -13.73 -10.52 9.97
CA GLY A 147 -13.07 -9.97 8.79
C GLY A 147 -12.17 -8.77 9.10
N GLY A 148 -12.65 -7.86 9.96
CA GLY A 148 -11.86 -6.71 10.37
C GLY A 148 -10.64 -7.08 11.21
N GLU A 149 -10.76 -8.11 12.06
CA GLU A 149 -9.61 -8.61 12.83
C GLU A 149 -8.60 -9.27 11.88
N GLN A 150 -9.08 -10.08 10.91
CA GLN A 150 -8.20 -10.68 9.91
C GLN A 150 -7.46 -9.61 9.10
N GLN A 151 -8.15 -8.51 8.73
CA GLN A 151 -7.52 -7.40 8.03
C GLN A 151 -6.46 -6.72 8.90
N ARG A 152 -6.74 -6.54 10.21
CA ARG A 152 -5.74 -5.99 11.12
C ARG A 152 -4.52 -6.93 11.27
N VAL A 153 -4.71 -8.25 11.27
CA VAL A 153 -3.58 -9.20 11.24
C VAL A 153 -2.76 -9.01 9.96
N ALA A 154 -3.42 -8.85 8.80
CA ALA A 154 -2.73 -8.62 7.53
C ALA A 154 -1.92 -7.30 7.56
N ILE A 155 -2.48 -6.25 8.17
CA ILE A 155 -1.78 -4.97 8.36
C ILE A 155 -0.59 -5.16 9.32
N ALA A 156 -0.79 -5.82 10.46
CA ALA A 156 0.30 -6.10 11.40
C ALA A 156 1.43 -6.88 10.73
N ARG A 157 1.09 -7.89 9.93
CA ARG A 157 2.07 -8.67 9.15
C ARG A 157 2.87 -7.78 8.19
N ALA A 158 2.22 -6.82 7.55
CA ALA A 158 2.90 -5.89 6.65
C ALA A 158 3.79 -4.91 7.42
N LEU A 159 3.30 -4.37 8.54
CA LEU A 159 4.04 -3.41 9.39
C LEU A 159 5.23 -4.06 10.10
N ALA A 160 5.09 -5.31 10.52
CA ALA A 160 6.15 -6.05 11.23
C ALA A 160 7.42 -6.20 10.40
N LYS A 161 7.32 -6.12 9.09
CA LYS A 161 8.47 -6.11 8.18
C LYS A 161 9.29 -4.82 8.30
N ASN A 162 8.75 -3.77 8.93
CA ASN A 162 9.34 -2.44 9.02
C ASN A 162 9.64 -1.87 7.62
N PRO A 163 8.62 -1.83 6.71
CA PRO A 163 8.85 -1.46 5.31
C PRO A 163 9.02 0.05 5.12
N LYS A 164 9.59 0.45 3.97
CA LYS A 164 9.67 1.85 3.55
C LYS A 164 8.32 2.35 3.02
N LEU A 165 7.50 1.43 2.46
CA LEU A 165 6.26 1.76 1.77
C LEU A 165 5.21 0.67 2.05
N LEU A 166 4.02 1.10 2.47
CA LEU A 166 2.87 0.22 2.67
C LEU A 166 1.91 0.37 1.48
N LEU A 167 1.66 -0.72 0.78
CA LEU A 167 0.76 -0.76 -0.38
C LEU A 167 -0.52 -1.51 0.00
N CYS A 168 -1.67 -0.85 -0.13
CA CYS A 168 -2.97 -1.39 0.26
C CYS A 168 -3.89 -1.46 -0.96
N ASP A 169 -4.29 -2.67 -1.35
CA ASP A 169 -5.23 -2.90 -2.46
C ASP A 169 -6.63 -3.14 -1.87
N GLU A 170 -7.52 -2.16 -2.02
CA GLU A 170 -8.90 -2.20 -1.54
C GLU A 170 -9.00 -2.65 -0.08
N PRO A 171 -8.29 -2.00 0.87
CA PRO A 171 -8.16 -2.53 2.23
C PRO A 171 -9.46 -2.60 3.02
N THR A 172 -10.52 -1.93 2.55
CA THR A 172 -11.83 -1.94 3.18
C THR A 172 -12.92 -2.63 2.34
N GLY A 173 -12.56 -3.16 1.16
CA GLY A 173 -13.51 -3.64 0.17
C GLY A 173 -14.35 -4.86 0.60
N ALA A 174 -13.91 -5.60 1.62
CA ALA A 174 -14.64 -6.77 2.13
C ALA A 174 -15.21 -6.53 3.54
N LEU A 175 -15.27 -5.26 4.00
CA LEU A 175 -15.64 -4.91 5.38
C LEU A 175 -16.91 -4.05 5.41
N ASP A 176 -17.64 -4.15 6.53
CA ASP A 176 -18.74 -3.22 6.81
C ASP A 176 -18.20 -1.81 7.08
N TYR A 177 -19.09 -0.81 7.04
CA TYR A 177 -18.75 0.60 7.17
C TYR A 177 -17.89 0.91 8.41
N ASN A 178 -18.34 0.48 9.59
CA ASN A 178 -17.64 0.82 10.85
C ASN A 178 -16.27 0.17 10.92
N THR A 179 -16.18 -1.07 10.52
CA THR A 179 -14.91 -1.82 10.47
C THR A 179 -13.97 -1.19 9.43
N GLY A 180 -14.50 -0.85 8.26
CA GLY A 180 -13.72 -0.17 7.21
C GLY A 180 -13.16 1.16 7.71
N LYS A 181 -13.97 1.95 8.42
CA LYS A 181 -13.56 3.22 9.00
C LYS A 181 -12.43 3.04 10.00
N ALA A 182 -12.51 2.01 10.85
CA ALA A 182 -11.44 1.68 11.80
C ALA A 182 -10.13 1.30 11.09
N ILE A 183 -10.21 0.57 9.98
CA ILE A 183 -9.03 0.21 9.16
C ILE A 183 -8.41 1.47 8.54
N LEU A 184 -9.21 2.36 7.96
CA LEU A 184 -8.68 3.60 7.37
C LEU A 184 -8.04 4.47 8.44
N LYS A 185 -8.64 4.55 9.63
CA LYS A 185 -8.05 5.28 10.78
C LYS A 185 -6.68 4.69 11.15
N LEU A 186 -6.59 3.38 11.21
CA LEU A 186 -5.30 2.70 11.51
C LEU A 186 -4.24 3.05 10.45
N LEU A 187 -4.62 3.07 9.17
CA LEU A 187 -3.69 3.42 8.09
C LEU A 187 -3.30 4.91 8.17
N GLN A 188 -4.26 5.81 8.46
CA GLN A 188 -3.97 7.23 8.62
C GLN A 188 -3.03 7.47 9.81
N ASP A 189 -3.29 6.82 10.95
CA ASP A 189 -2.42 6.91 12.12
C ASP A 189 -1.02 6.35 11.82
N THR A 190 -0.93 5.29 11.03
CA THR A 190 0.36 4.69 10.65
C THR A 190 1.19 5.69 9.82
N ALA A 191 0.56 6.40 8.89
CA ALA A 191 1.26 7.41 8.11
C ALA A 191 1.68 8.59 9.00
N GLN A 192 0.73 9.18 9.72
CA GLN A 192 0.94 10.43 10.46
C GLN A 192 1.87 10.27 11.68
N LYS A 193 1.67 9.19 12.46
CA LYS A 193 2.39 9.00 13.73
C LYS A 193 3.73 8.30 13.55
N ASN A 194 3.83 7.40 12.56
CA ASN A 194 5.05 6.61 12.35
C ASN A 194 5.89 7.08 11.16
N GLY A 195 5.41 8.09 10.41
CA GLY A 195 6.10 8.59 9.22
C GLY A 195 6.17 7.57 8.08
N MET A 196 5.25 6.60 8.08
CA MET A 196 5.17 5.55 7.07
C MET A 196 4.48 6.08 5.82
N THR A 197 5.07 5.93 4.65
CA THR A 197 4.36 6.25 3.41
C THR A 197 3.35 5.15 3.12
N VAL A 198 2.09 5.53 2.90
CA VAL A 198 0.99 4.58 2.66
C VAL A 198 0.33 4.91 1.32
N ILE A 199 0.21 3.92 0.45
CA ILE A 199 -0.55 4.05 -0.80
C ILE A 199 -1.76 3.13 -0.72
N ILE A 200 -2.95 3.71 -0.86
CA ILE A 200 -4.22 2.99 -0.86
C ILE A 200 -4.79 3.03 -2.27
N ILE A 201 -5.04 1.87 -2.84
CA ILE A 201 -5.77 1.74 -4.10
C ILE A 201 -7.23 1.41 -3.79
N THR A 202 -8.16 2.14 -4.40
CA THR A 202 -9.59 1.89 -4.19
C THR A 202 -10.42 2.42 -5.36
N HIS A 203 -11.63 1.91 -5.47
CA HIS A 203 -12.67 2.50 -6.33
C HIS A 203 -13.59 3.45 -5.53
N ASN A 204 -13.44 3.50 -4.20
CA ASN A 204 -14.26 4.36 -3.33
C ASN A 204 -13.66 5.77 -3.28
N GLN A 205 -14.29 6.70 -3.99
CA GLN A 205 -13.85 8.10 -4.04
C GLN A 205 -14.11 8.85 -2.73
N ALA A 206 -15.04 8.36 -1.91
CA ALA A 206 -15.42 9.08 -0.68
C ALA A 206 -14.26 9.15 0.33
N ILE A 207 -13.26 8.27 0.24
CA ILE A 207 -12.12 8.31 1.16
C ILE A 207 -11.01 9.29 0.74
N THR A 208 -11.09 9.87 -0.46
CA THR A 208 -10.02 10.75 -0.95
C THR A 208 -9.74 11.96 -0.04
N PRO A 209 -10.72 12.54 0.69
CA PRO A 209 -10.40 13.68 1.55
C PRO A 209 -9.43 13.38 2.69
N MET A 210 -9.22 12.11 3.06
CA MET A 210 -8.23 11.76 4.12
C MET A 210 -6.78 11.77 3.63
N ALA A 211 -6.58 11.79 2.31
CA ALA A 211 -5.25 11.63 1.70
C ALA A 211 -4.52 12.96 1.59
N ASP A 212 -3.20 12.92 1.74
CA ASP A 212 -2.31 14.06 1.42
C ASP A 212 -2.22 14.23 -0.10
N ARG A 213 -2.36 13.14 -0.84
CA ARG A 213 -2.27 13.15 -2.31
C ARG A 213 -3.29 12.19 -2.89
N VAL A 214 -3.99 12.64 -3.95
CA VAL A 214 -4.97 11.82 -4.66
C VAL A 214 -4.53 11.70 -6.12
N ILE A 215 -4.48 10.46 -6.60
CA ILE A 215 -4.14 10.15 -8.00
C ILE A 215 -5.36 9.50 -8.64
N HIS A 216 -5.89 10.15 -9.66
CA HIS A 216 -7.04 9.63 -10.41
C HIS A 216 -6.56 8.85 -11.62
N VAL A 217 -7.00 7.59 -11.73
CA VAL A 217 -6.64 6.70 -12.83
C VAL A 217 -7.89 6.31 -13.62
N LYS A 218 -7.81 6.41 -14.96
CA LYS A 218 -8.89 6.03 -15.87
C LYS A 218 -8.29 5.44 -17.15
N ASN A 219 -8.78 4.28 -17.54
CA ASN A 219 -8.37 3.60 -18.78
C ASN A 219 -6.84 3.43 -18.90
N GLY A 220 -6.18 3.08 -17.81
CA GLY A 220 -4.74 2.85 -17.79
C GLY A 220 -3.89 4.11 -17.76
N THR A 221 -4.49 5.29 -17.54
CA THR A 221 -3.78 6.58 -17.57
C THR A 221 -4.06 7.36 -16.27
N VAL A 222 -3.05 8.06 -15.74
CA VAL A 222 -3.26 9.04 -14.68
C VAL A 222 -3.88 10.29 -15.31
N VAL A 223 -5.08 10.64 -14.86
CA VAL A 223 -5.81 11.80 -15.41
C VAL A 223 -5.64 13.06 -14.57
N SER A 224 -5.40 12.92 -13.26
CA SER A 224 -5.03 14.05 -12.40
C SER A 224 -4.25 13.57 -11.19
N VAL A 225 -3.43 14.47 -10.66
CA VAL A 225 -2.71 14.33 -9.39
C VAL A 225 -3.03 15.58 -8.57
N GLU A 226 -3.61 15.38 -7.41
CA GLU A 226 -4.06 16.47 -6.55
C GLU A 226 -3.34 16.38 -5.21
N ARG A 227 -2.85 17.50 -4.72
CA ARG A 227 -2.29 17.62 -3.38
C ARG A 227 -3.34 18.24 -2.48
N ASN A 228 -3.55 17.61 -1.34
CA ASN A 228 -4.50 18.09 -0.34
C ASN A 228 -3.72 18.74 0.80
N GLU A 229 -3.88 20.04 0.94
CA GLU A 229 -3.16 20.83 1.96
C GLU A 229 -3.76 20.65 3.36
N ALA A 230 -4.97 20.08 3.47
CA ALA A 230 -5.66 19.91 4.75
C ALA A 230 -6.43 18.57 4.77
N PRO A 231 -5.71 17.43 4.84
CA PRO A 231 -6.38 16.14 4.89
C PRO A 231 -7.31 16.00 6.10
N LEU A 232 -8.50 15.48 5.85
CA LEU A 232 -9.49 15.31 6.91
C LEU A 232 -9.19 14.06 7.75
N PRO A 233 -9.43 14.14 9.07
CA PRO A 233 -9.46 12.92 9.89
C PRO A 233 -10.52 11.96 9.37
N VAL A 234 -10.23 10.66 9.41
CA VAL A 234 -11.15 9.62 8.92
C VAL A 234 -12.51 9.70 9.60
N GLU A 235 -12.55 10.14 10.85
CA GLU A 235 -13.79 10.30 11.62
C GLU A 235 -14.79 11.25 10.96
N GLN A 236 -14.30 12.20 10.15
CA GLN A 236 -15.14 13.21 9.47
C GLN A 236 -15.58 12.77 8.07
N ILE A 237 -15.16 11.58 7.61
CA ILE A 237 -15.48 11.07 6.27
C ILE A 237 -16.70 10.17 6.36
N GLU A 238 -17.60 10.30 5.38
CA GLU A 238 -18.77 9.43 5.20
C GLU A 238 -18.75 8.85 3.78
N TRP A 239 -19.11 7.55 3.62
CA TRP A 239 -19.20 6.89 2.31
C TRP A 239 -20.28 5.81 2.29
#